data_4a8326e4b9e6204b9fbc66db780f72d2
#
_entry.id   4a8326e4b9e6204b9fbc66db780f72d2
#
_cell.length_a   1.000
_cell.length_b   1.000
_cell.length_c   1.000
_cell.angle_alpha   90.00
_cell.angle_beta   90.00
_cell.angle_gamma   90.00
#
_symmetry.space_group_name_H-M   'P 1'
#
loop_
_entity.id
_entity.type
_entity.pdbx_description
1 polymer ?
#
loop_
_entity_poly.entity_id
_entity_poly.type
_entity_poly.pdbx_seq_one_letter_code
_entity_poly.pdbx_strand_id
1 'polypeptide(L)'
;VRLLRLRQKNFRNLSSPLFLPGPGLTTIVGGNAQGKTNLLEAIELVLGGELRNGLADRIAFGQSEAWLYAEVETQFGSSRLEVKLSREGREYRLNEAPASLRELAGLPGAVLLGPDDLELVQGPPEERRRFLDLLLSRFSARYRAMLSHYSRALQQRNAALRGSLRGRGVEAVGWADAPAPAGRFPSEQAIARAAMGKSGSIQAAVGIWNHELVKYGSEILSLRRRMLSKLAPLAREAYRNLAPGELDLELSETTDPERFLQDLEDHLQEDLQRGATGVGPHRDDLIILLSGREAARFASQGESRSIALALRLAQHRLLWQHYEEAPILLIDEWNSELDTRRREALLAYAQSLPQAILAGLETPGVGAVVRIEAGVWGH
;
A
#
# COMPACT_ATOMS: atom_id res chain seq x y z
N VAL A 1 -9.55 3.97 -16.77
CA VAL A 1 -9.29 2.55 -17.07
C VAL A 1 -10.58 1.76 -16.98
N ARG A 2 -10.73 0.76 -17.86
CA ARG A 2 -11.85 -0.18 -17.80
C ARG A 2 -11.33 -1.61 -17.84
N LEU A 3 -11.76 -2.44 -16.92
CA LEU A 3 -11.57 -3.89 -16.95
C LEU A 3 -12.58 -4.48 -17.95
N LEU A 4 -12.09 -5.08 -19.01
CA LEU A 4 -12.92 -5.74 -20.02
C LEU A 4 -13.22 -7.18 -19.61
N ARG A 5 -12.20 -7.88 -19.09
CA ARG A 5 -12.33 -9.24 -18.57
C ARG A 5 -11.24 -9.56 -17.56
N LEU A 6 -11.58 -10.42 -16.60
CA LEU A 6 -10.64 -11.07 -15.69
C LEU A 6 -10.77 -12.58 -15.85
N ARG A 7 -9.63 -13.26 -16.02
CA ARG A 7 -9.54 -14.70 -15.87
C ARG A 7 -8.72 -15.04 -14.65
N GLN A 8 -9.10 -16.10 -13.97
CA GLN A 8 -8.38 -16.59 -12.81
C GLN A 8 -8.25 -18.11 -12.83
N LYS A 9 -7.21 -18.61 -12.16
CA LYS A 9 -6.99 -20.03 -11.85
C LYS A 9 -6.36 -20.14 -10.48
N ASN A 10 -6.97 -20.97 -9.63
CA ASN A 10 -6.47 -21.28 -8.28
C ASN A 10 -6.30 -20.05 -7.36
N PHE A 11 -7.11 -19.00 -7.52
CA PHE A 11 -7.05 -17.84 -6.65
C PHE A 11 -8.07 -17.98 -5.52
N ARG A 12 -7.61 -18.16 -4.29
CA ARG A 12 -8.45 -18.36 -3.09
C ARG A 12 -9.57 -19.38 -3.33
N ASN A 13 -10.83 -19.03 -3.07
CA ASN A 13 -12.02 -19.88 -3.28
C ASN A 13 -12.74 -19.60 -4.61
N LEU A 14 -12.17 -18.84 -5.53
CA LEU A 14 -12.82 -18.54 -6.80
C LEU A 14 -12.79 -19.77 -7.70
N SER A 15 -13.96 -20.15 -8.24
CA SER A 15 -14.13 -21.34 -9.07
C SER A 15 -14.46 -20.99 -10.53
N SER A 16 -15.19 -19.89 -10.81
CA SER A 16 -15.45 -19.43 -12.16
C SER A 16 -14.17 -18.89 -12.82
N PRO A 17 -13.85 -19.36 -14.03
CA PRO A 17 -12.59 -18.98 -14.68
C PRO A 17 -12.62 -17.59 -15.33
N LEU A 18 -13.79 -17.02 -15.59
CA LEU A 18 -13.96 -15.79 -16.35
C LEU A 18 -14.98 -14.86 -15.71
N PHE A 19 -14.59 -13.60 -15.51
CA PHE A 19 -15.46 -12.50 -15.07
C PHE A 19 -15.49 -11.40 -16.13
N LEU A 20 -16.68 -10.95 -16.48
CA LEU A 20 -16.93 -9.92 -17.49
C LEU A 20 -17.74 -8.77 -16.84
N PRO A 21 -17.09 -7.77 -16.27
CA PRO A 21 -17.81 -6.59 -15.75
C PRO A 21 -18.36 -5.75 -16.90
N GLY A 22 -19.53 -5.16 -16.70
CA GLY A 22 -20.07 -4.16 -17.62
C GLY A 22 -19.32 -2.83 -17.57
N PRO A 23 -19.58 -1.93 -18.52
CA PRO A 23 -19.19 -0.52 -18.39
C PRO A 23 -19.99 0.15 -17.27
N GLY A 24 -19.44 1.22 -16.70
CA GLY A 24 -20.10 1.95 -15.61
C GLY A 24 -20.13 1.13 -14.32
N LEU A 25 -21.29 1.05 -13.69
CA LEU A 25 -21.46 0.39 -12.40
C LEU A 25 -21.79 -1.10 -12.55
N THR A 26 -21.01 -1.95 -11.90
CA THR A 26 -21.30 -3.39 -11.75
C THR A 26 -21.40 -3.74 -10.26
N THR A 27 -22.44 -4.46 -9.84
CA THR A 27 -22.60 -4.93 -8.47
C THR A 27 -22.50 -6.45 -8.38
N ILE A 28 -21.59 -6.94 -7.57
CA ILE A 28 -21.42 -8.35 -7.22
C ILE A 28 -22.26 -8.63 -5.98
N VAL A 29 -23.30 -9.46 -6.12
CA VAL A 29 -24.24 -9.78 -5.05
C VAL A 29 -24.09 -11.25 -4.65
N GLY A 30 -24.07 -11.51 -3.34
CA GLY A 30 -24.00 -12.87 -2.79
C GLY A 30 -23.92 -12.86 -1.27
N GLY A 31 -24.16 -13.99 -0.64
CA GLY A 31 -24.02 -14.16 0.80
C GLY A 31 -22.59 -13.91 1.32
N ASN A 32 -22.41 -13.99 2.63
CA ASN A 32 -21.08 -13.88 3.22
C ASN A 32 -20.23 -15.11 2.85
N ALA A 33 -18.92 -14.93 2.76
CA ALA A 33 -17.94 -15.96 2.39
C ALA A 33 -18.11 -16.57 0.98
N GLN A 34 -18.92 -15.99 0.10
CA GLN A 34 -19.14 -16.50 -1.26
C GLN A 34 -18.02 -16.14 -2.26
N GLY A 35 -17.05 -15.31 -1.86
CA GLY A 35 -15.91 -14.95 -2.71
C GLY A 35 -15.97 -13.53 -3.32
N LYS A 36 -16.94 -12.70 -2.90
CA LYS A 36 -17.05 -11.30 -3.36
C LYS A 36 -15.76 -10.51 -3.15
N THR A 37 -15.28 -10.45 -1.91
CA THR A 37 -14.02 -9.82 -1.53
C THR A 37 -12.84 -10.41 -2.33
N ASN A 38 -12.80 -11.73 -2.49
CA ASN A 38 -11.73 -12.40 -3.21
C ASN A 38 -11.71 -12.02 -4.70
N LEU A 39 -12.87 -11.76 -5.31
CA LEU A 39 -12.94 -11.28 -6.68
C LEU A 39 -12.46 -9.83 -6.80
N LEU A 40 -12.84 -8.94 -5.87
CA LEU A 40 -12.32 -7.56 -5.84
C LEU A 40 -10.80 -7.53 -5.61
N GLU A 41 -10.27 -8.35 -4.71
CA GLU A 41 -8.83 -8.47 -4.48
C GLU A 41 -8.09 -9.03 -5.71
N ALA A 42 -8.67 -9.97 -6.45
CA ALA A 42 -8.08 -10.46 -7.70
C ALA A 42 -7.97 -9.34 -8.75
N ILE A 43 -9.00 -8.49 -8.85
CA ILE A 43 -9.00 -7.33 -9.75
C ILE A 43 -7.94 -6.32 -9.30
N GLU A 44 -7.91 -5.95 -8.02
CA GLU A 44 -6.91 -5.02 -7.48
C GLU A 44 -5.50 -5.53 -7.75
N LEU A 45 -5.23 -6.80 -7.45
CA LEU A 45 -3.90 -7.40 -7.56
C LEU A 45 -3.39 -7.45 -9.01
N VAL A 46 -4.23 -7.88 -9.96
CA VAL A 46 -3.81 -7.94 -11.37
C VAL A 46 -3.56 -6.56 -11.96
N LEU A 47 -4.20 -5.53 -11.41
CA LEU A 47 -4.02 -4.12 -11.78
C LEU A 47 -2.86 -3.44 -11.03
N GLY A 48 -1.93 -4.20 -10.45
CA GLY A 48 -0.75 -3.68 -9.78
C GLY A 48 -0.99 -3.24 -8.33
N GLY A 49 -2.10 -3.65 -7.73
CA GLY A 49 -2.37 -3.49 -6.30
C GLY A 49 -1.39 -4.26 -5.43
N GLU A 50 -1.27 -3.84 -4.17
CA GLU A 50 -0.40 -4.51 -3.22
C GLU A 50 -1.17 -5.48 -2.32
N LEU A 51 -0.49 -6.55 -1.95
CA LEU A 51 -1.05 -7.54 -1.01
C LEU A 51 -1.02 -6.97 0.41
N ARG A 52 -2.16 -7.00 1.07
CA ARG A 52 -2.25 -6.70 2.51
C ARG A 52 -1.78 -7.89 3.36
N ASN A 53 -1.99 -9.12 2.88
CA ASN A 53 -1.63 -10.38 3.54
C ASN A 53 -0.64 -11.19 2.69
N GLY A 54 -0.12 -12.29 3.24
CA GLY A 54 0.89 -13.13 2.59
C GLY A 54 0.46 -13.71 1.23
N LEU A 55 1.45 -13.98 0.37
CA LEU A 55 1.23 -14.59 -0.94
C LEU A 55 0.54 -15.96 -0.86
N ALA A 56 0.91 -16.76 0.15
CA ALA A 56 0.37 -18.10 0.32
C ALA A 56 -1.16 -18.10 0.54
N ASP A 57 -1.70 -17.06 1.19
CA ASP A 57 -3.12 -16.93 1.50
C ASP A 57 -3.97 -16.60 0.26
N ARG A 58 -3.33 -16.28 -0.85
CA ARG A 58 -3.99 -15.97 -2.14
C ARG A 58 -4.08 -17.17 -3.07
N ILE A 59 -3.33 -18.23 -2.79
CA ILE A 59 -3.33 -19.45 -3.56
C ILE A 59 -4.40 -20.39 -2.99
N ALA A 60 -5.19 -21.01 -3.86
CA ALA A 60 -6.24 -21.97 -3.43
C ALA A 60 -5.64 -23.13 -2.64
N PHE A 61 -6.39 -23.63 -1.66
CA PHE A 61 -5.94 -24.72 -0.81
C PHE A 61 -5.52 -25.94 -1.64
N GLY A 62 -4.35 -26.50 -1.33
CA GLY A 62 -3.80 -27.65 -2.03
C GLY A 62 -3.10 -27.33 -3.36
N GLN A 63 -3.05 -26.05 -3.77
CA GLN A 63 -2.36 -25.62 -4.98
C GLN A 63 -1.01 -24.99 -4.66
N SER A 64 -0.07 -25.02 -5.63
CA SER A 64 1.25 -24.41 -5.51
C SER A 64 1.31 -23.00 -6.13
N GLU A 65 0.40 -22.71 -7.05
CA GLU A 65 0.40 -21.50 -7.86
C GLU A 65 -1.03 -21.01 -8.12
N ALA A 66 -1.18 -19.70 -8.26
CA ALA A 66 -2.38 -19.05 -8.77
C ALA A 66 -2.05 -18.12 -9.94
N TRP A 67 -3.01 -17.94 -10.86
CA TRP A 67 -2.86 -17.11 -12.03
C TRP A 67 -4.04 -16.15 -12.16
N LEU A 68 -3.71 -14.89 -12.44
CA LEU A 68 -4.67 -13.85 -12.78
C LEU A 68 -4.30 -13.28 -14.15
N TYR A 69 -5.28 -13.10 -15.01
CA TYR A 69 -5.14 -12.45 -16.30
C TYR A 69 -6.26 -11.42 -16.44
N ALA A 70 -5.90 -10.19 -16.78
CA ALA A 70 -6.85 -9.12 -17.05
C ALA A 70 -6.61 -8.51 -18.45
N GLU A 71 -7.68 -8.17 -19.12
CA GLU A 71 -7.67 -7.30 -20.29
C GLU A 71 -8.32 -5.99 -19.89
N VAL A 72 -7.58 -4.91 -20.05
CA VAL A 72 -8.02 -3.56 -19.69
C VAL A 72 -7.97 -2.65 -20.91
N GLU A 73 -8.89 -1.70 -20.94
CA GLU A 73 -8.90 -0.60 -21.89
C GLU A 73 -8.47 0.68 -21.17
N THR A 74 -7.51 1.36 -21.72
CA THR A 74 -7.01 2.66 -21.28
C THR A 74 -7.15 3.68 -22.40
N GLN A 75 -6.94 4.95 -22.11
CA GLN A 75 -6.88 5.99 -23.14
C GLN A 75 -5.82 5.74 -24.24
N PHE A 76 -4.85 4.87 -23.98
CA PHE A 76 -3.79 4.48 -24.94
C PHE A 76 -4.09 3.18 -25.68
N GLY A 77 -5.26 2.56 -25.46
CA GLY A 77 -5.66 1.29 -26.07
C GLY A 77 -5.76 0.14 -25.07
N SER A 78 -5.92 -1.07 -25.61
CA SER A 78 -6.06 -2.27 -24.77
C SER A 78 -4.72 -2.80 -24.31
N SER A 79 -4.66 -3.23 -23.06
CA SER A 79 -3.49 -3.88 -22.46
C SER A 79 -3.87 -5.20 -21.80
N ARG A 80 -2.95 -6.16 -21.85
CA ARG A 80 -3.09 -7.47 -21.21
C ARG A 80 -2.14 -7.56 -20.04
N LEU A 81 -2.68 -7.87 -18.87
CA LEU A 81 -1.96 -7.98 -17.61
C LEU A 81 -2.04 -9.42 -17.12
N GLU A 82 -0.92 -9.98 -16.71
CA GLU A 82 -0.88 -11.30 -16.08
C GLU A 82 -0.09 -11.23 -14.78
N VAL A 83 -0.56 -11.95 -13.79
CA VAL A 83 0.12 -12.15 -12.50
C VAL A 83 0.12 -13.63 -12.17
N LYS A 84 1.30 -14.19 -12.05
CA LYS A 84 1.52 -15.50 -11.47
C LYS A 84 1.93 -15.34 -10.01
N LEU A 85 1.24 -16.04 -9.12
CA LEU A 85 1.56 -16.11 -7.70
C LEU A 85 2.11 -17.49 -7.37
N SER A 86 3.21 -17.55 -6.64
CA SER A 86 3.78 -18.77 -6.08
C SER A 86 4.26 -18.52 -4.65
N ARG A 87 4.69 -19.57 -3.96
CA ARG A 87 5.30 -19.41 -2.63
C ARG A 87 6.62 -18.62 -2.66
N GLU A 88 7.29 -18.60 -3.81
CA GLU A 88 8.57 -17.96 -4.02
C GLU A 88 8.44 -16.48 -4.36
N GLY A 89 7.27 -16.04 -4.89
CA GLY A 89 7.08 -14.66 -5.26
C GLY A 89 5.95 -14.41 -6.24
N ARG A 90 6.03 -13.26 -6.89
CA ARG A 90 5.10 -12.79 -7.91
C ARG A 90 5.84 -12.50 -9.20
N GLU A 91 5.30 -13.01 -10.31
CA GLU A 91 5.76 -12.69 -11.65
C GLU A 91 4.66 -11.92 -12.38
N TYR A 92 5.05 -10.89 -13.11
CA TYR A 92 4.14 -10.06 -13.87
C TYR A 92 4.46 -10.11 -15.36
N ARG A 93 3.41 -10.01 -16.18
CA ARG A 93 3.55 -9.78 -17.61
C ARG A 93 2.62 -8.66 -18.06
N LEU A 94 3.11 -7.83 -18.97
CA LEU A 94 2.36 -6.79 -19.66
C LEU A 94 2.46 -7.06 -21.16
N ASN A 95 1.33 -7.26 -21.83
CA ASN A 95 1.26 -7.58 -23.25
C ASN A 95 2.18 -8.75 -23.63
N GLU A 96 2.11 -9.84 -22.83
CA GLU A 96 2.87 -11.09 -22.99
C GLU A 96 4.38 -10.98 -22.67
N ALA A 97 4.93 -9.78 -22.51
CA ALA A 97 6.32 -9.58 -22.10
C ALA A 97 6.46 -9.59 -20.58
N PRO A 98 7.57 -10.15 -20.03
CA PRO A 98 7.86 -10.01 -18.59
C PRO A 98 7.87 -8.54 -18.18
N ALA A 99 7.23 -8.23 -17.09
CA ALA A 99 7.09 -6.87 -16.61
C ALA A 99 7.42 -6.76 -15.12
N SER A 100 7.84 -5.59 -14.71
CA SER A 100 8.04 -5.22 -13.31
C SER A 100 6.80 -4.49 -12.76
N LEU A 101 6.68 -4.43 -11.43
CA LEU A 101 5.70 -3.54 -10.79
C LEU A 101 5.85 -2.08 -11.20
N ARG A 102 7.04 -1.67 -11.64
CA ARG A 102 7.30 -0.32 -12.14
C ARG A 102 6.55 -0.05 -13.45
N GLU A 103 6.52 -1.01 -14.35
CA GLU A 103 5.83 -0.88 -15.63
C GLU A 103 4.31 -0.92 -15.43
N LEU A 104 3.83 -1.77 -14.53
CA LEU A 104 2.42 -1.79 -14.12
C LEU A 104 1.98 -0.50 -13.40
N ALA A 105 2.88 0.14 -12.65
CA ALA A 105 2.61 1.43 -12.03
C ALA A 105 2.44 2.58 -13.05
N GLY A 106 2.71 2.36 -14.33
CA GLY A 106 2.35 3.28 -15.42
C GLY A 106 0.85 3.30 -15.74
N LEU A 107 0.06 2.36 -15.20
CA LEU A 107 -1.39 2.28 -15.38
C LEU A 107 -2.12 2.87 -14.17
N PRO A 108 -3.28 3.53 -14.35
CA PRO A 108 -4.08 4.05 -13.24
C PRO A 108 -4.49 2.97 -12.23
N GLY A 109 -4.67 1.73 -12.67
CA GLY A 109 -4.98 0.58 -11.84
C GLY A 109 -6.36 0.62 -11.18
N ALA A 110 -6.44 0.14 -9.95
CA ALA A 110 -7.65 0.16 -9.14
C ALA A 110 -7.40 0.71 -7.74
N VAL A 111 -8.47 1.15 -7.08
CA VAL A 111 -8.49 1.51 -5.66
C VAL A 111 -9.60 0.72 -4.99
N LEU A 112 -9.22 -0.12 -4.04
CA LEU A 112 -10.15 -0.93 -3.24
C LEU A 112 -10.46 -0.21 -1.92
N LEU A 113 -11.75 -0.05 -1.68
CA LEU A 113 -12.35 0.38 -0.41
C LEU A 113 -12.94 -0.85 0.26
N GLY A 114 -12.57 -1.12 1.50
CA GLY A 114 -13.05 -2.30 2.21
C GLY A 114 -13.05 -2.16 3.73
N PRO A 115 -13.58 -3.16 4.43
CA PRO A 115 -13.66 -3.16 5.90
C PRO A 115 -12.31 -2.95 6.60
N ASP A 116 -11.23 -3.50 6.04
CA ASP A 116 -9.87 -3.39 6.58
C ASP A 116 -9.34 -1.94 6.59
N ASP A 117 -10.00 -1.01 5.88
CA ASP A 117 -9.58 0.38 5.87
C ASP A 117 -9.81 1.10 7.20
N LEU A 118 -10.57 0.52 8.12
CA LEU A 118 -10.67 0.99 9.50
C LEU A 118 -9.31 1.05 10.20
N GLU A 119 -8.39 0.17 9.85
CA GLU A 119 -7.03 0.17 10.40
C GLU A 119 -6.22 1.41 10.01
N LEU A 120 -6.60 2.13 8.96
CA LEU A 120 -6.01 3.44 8.64
C LEU A 120 -6.29 4.47 9.73
N VAL A 121 -7.42 4.35 10.41
CA VAL A 121 -7.86 5.31 11.43
C VAL A 121 -7.55 4.81 12.83
N GLN A 122 -7.93 3.57 13.15
CA GLN A 122 -7.87 3.00 14.50
C GLN A 122 -6.62 2.12 14.71
N GLY A 123 -5.96 1.71 13.63
CA GLY A 123 -4.79 0.84 13.68
C GLY A 123 -3.50 1.59 14.10
N PRO A 124 -2.41 0.83 14.18
CA PRO A 124 -1.11 1.38 14.58
C PRO A 124 -0.53 2.33 13.50
N PRO A 125 0.45 3.18 13.87
CA PRO A 125 1.11 4.11 12.95
C PRO A 125 1.68 3.45 11.68
N GLU A 126 2.04 2.17 11.75
CA GLU A 126 2.53 1.39 10.61
C GLU A 126 1.54 1.38 9.44
N GLU A 127 0.25 1.24 9.70
CA GLU A 127 -0.78 1.19 8.65
C GLU A 127 -0.92 2.53 7.95
N ARG A 128 -0.82 3.63 8.69
CA ARG A 128 -0.86 4.98 8.13
C ARG A 128 0.39 5.33 7.32
N ARG A 129 1.59 4.93 7.81
CA ARG A 129 2.82 5.04 7.03
C ARG A 129 2.74 4.22 5.74
N ARG A 130 2.28 2.97 5.85
CA ARG A 130 2.09 2.07 4.71
C ARG A 130 1.17 2.69 3.67
N PHE A 131 0.05 3.26 4.08
CA PHE A 131 -0.89 3.95 3.17
C PHE A 131 -0.19 5.06 2.38
N LEU A 132 0.58 5.95 3.04
CA LEU A 132 1.33 7.01 2.37
C LEU A 132 2.42 6.45 1.44
N ASP A 133 3.14 5.44 1.88
CA ASP A 133 4.24 4.84 1.12
C ASP A 133 3.72 4.07 -0.11
N LEU A 134 2.58 3.39 0.00
CA LEU A 134 1.91 2.76 -1.12
C LEU A 134 1.42 3.80 -2.13
N LEU A 135 0.78 4.86 -1.65
CA LEU A 135 0.33 5.95 -2.50
C LEU A 135 1.50 6.58 -3.26
N LEU A 136 2.57 6.98 -2.57
CA LEU A 136 3.78 7.54 -3.18
C LEU A 136 4.46 6.57 -4.15
N SER A 137 4.44 5.27 -3.85
CA SER A 137 4.99 4.22 -4.72
C SER A 137 4.22 4.06 -6.04
N ARG A 138 2.95 4.44 -6.07
CA ARG A 138 2.15 4.51 -7.31
C ARG A 138 2.59 5.68 -8.19
N PHE A 139 2.97 6.80 -7.60
CA PHE A 139 3.44 7.99 -8.33
C PHE A 139 4.90 7.90 -8.77
N SER A 140 5.72 7.11 -8.08
CA SER A 140 7.16 7.11 -8.31
C SER A 140 7.81 5.76 -8.00
N ALA A 141 8.29 5.11 -9.05
CA ALA A 141 9.14 3.91 -8.89
C ALA A 141 10.46 4.22 -8.17
N ARG A 142 10.96 5.48 -8.27
CA ARG A 142 12.12 5.96 -7.51
C ARG A 142 11.82 5.96 -6.01
N TYR A 143 10.61 6.38 -5.60
CA TYR A 143 10.22 6.34 -4.19
C TYR A 143 10.25 4.93 -3.62
N ARG A 144 9.73 3.95 -4.35
CA ARG A 144 9.78 2.53 -3.94
C ARG A 144 11.21 2.02 -3.77
N ALA A 145 12.10 2.37 -4.70
CA ALA A 145 13.53 2.04 -4.58
C ALA A 145 14.16 2.69 -3.34
N MET A 146 13.86 3.96 -3.08
CA MET A 146 14.34 4.66 -1.88
C MET A 146 13.87 4.01 -0.58
N LEU A 147 12.59 3.61 -0.49
CA LEU A 147 12.07 2.87 0.67
C LEU A 147 12.84 1.56 0.90
N SER A 148 13.15 0.83 -0.17
CA SER A 148 13.91 -0.42 -0.08
C SER A 148 15.33 -0.17 0.42
N HIS A 149 16.02 0.85 -0.10
CA HIS A 149 17.37 1.23 0.35
C HIS A 149 17.36 1.72 1.79
N TYR A 150 16.40 2.57 2.15
CA TYR A 150 16.23 3.07 3.51
C TYR A 150 15.99 1.93 4.51
N SER A 151 15.07 1.00 4.19
CA SER A 151 14.76 -0.15 5.04
C SER A 151 15.98 -1.04 5.26
N ARG A 152 16.78 -1.27 4.21
CA ARG A 152 18.02 -2.03 4.31
C ARG A 152 19.04 -1.32 5.20
N ALA A 153 19.28 -0.03 4.99
CA ALA A 153 20.17 0.76 5.83
C ALA A 153 19.74 0.75 7.30
N LEU A 154 18.43 0.86 7.56
CA LEU A 154 17.84 0.80 8.90
C LEU A 154 18.07 -0.57 9.56
N GLN A 155 17.87 -1.67 8.83
CA GLN A 155 18.14 -3.03 9.34
C GLN A 155 19.59 -3.20 9.71
N GLN A 156 20.52 -2.72 8.89
CA GLN A 156 21.95 -2.80 9.14
C GLN A 156 22.38 -1.97 10.36
N ARG A 157 21.90 -0.72 10.42
CA ARG A 157 22.14 0.15 11.58
C ARG A 157 21.63 -0.51 12.88
N ASN A 158 20.40 -1.03 12.86
CA ASN A 158 19.82 -1.70 14.03
C ASN A 158 20.56 -3.00 14.38
N ALA A 159 21.12 -3.72 13.42
CA ALA A 159 21.96 -4.89 13.69
C ALA A 159 23.26 -4.48 14.39
N ALA A 160 23.92 -3.41 13.95
CA ALA A 160 25.12 -2.86 14.59
C ALA A 160 24.83 -2.40 16.04
N LEU A 161 23.69 -1.71 16.28
CA LEU A 161 23.26 -1.29 17.61
C LEU A 161 23.04 -2.49 18.54
N ARG A 162 22.35 -3.54 18.08
CA ARG A 162 22.13 -4.77 18.88
C ARG A 162 23.40 -5.58 19.11
N GLY A 163 24.34 -5.56 18.17
CA GLY A 163 25.65 -6.20 18.33
C GLY A 163 26.41 -5.65 19.54
N SER A 164 26.26 -4.35 19.81
CA SER A 164 26.87 -3.69 20.99
C SER A 164 26.30 -4.17 22.32
N LEU A 165 24.97 -4.39 22.40
CA LEU A 165 24.30 -4.85 23.60
C LEU A 165 24.73 -6.26 24.04
N ARG A 166 25.15 -7.12 23.09
CA ARG A 166 25.52 -8.51 23.36
C ARG A 166 26.98 -8.69 23.79
N GLY A 167 27.76 -7.61 23.91
CA GLY A 167 29.18 -7.66 24.30
C GLY A 167 30.04 -8.47 23.34
N ARG A 168 29.55 -8.82 22.17
CA ARG A 168 30.29 -9.51 21.11
C ARG A 168 30.74 -8.46 20.09
N GLY A 169 32.06 -8.34 19.96
CA GLY A 169 32.60 -7.70 18.77
C GLY A 169 31.87 -8.31 17.55
N VAL A 170 31.56 -7.47 16.56
CA VAL A 170 30.81 -7.85 15.37
C VAL A 170 31.42 -9.07 14.72
N GLU A 171 31.03 -10.29 15.13
CA GLU A 171 31.18 -11.47 14.33
C GLU A 171 30.17 -11.38 13.19
N ALA A 172 30.67 -11.34 11.98
CA ALA A 172 29.86 -11.31 10.77
C ALA A 172 28.92 -12.52 10.78
N VAL A 173 27.63 -12.26 11.06
CA VAL A 173 26.55 -13.25 10.85
C VAL A 173 26.49 -13.48 9.34
N GLY A 174 26.70 -14.71 8.92
CA GLY A 174 26.71 -15.11 7.52
C GLY A 174 25.45 -14.73 6.79
N TRP A 175 25.63 -14.03 5.70
CA TRP A 175 24.59 -13.43 4.87
C TRP A 175 24.43 -14.25 3.58
N ALA A 176 23.97 -15.48 3.67
CA ALA A 176 23.94 -16.36 2.50
C ALA A 176 22.68 -16.28 1.64
N ASP A 177 21.54 -15.73 2.10
CA ASP A 177 20.25 -16.01 1.45
C ASP A 177 19.32 -14.81 1.14
N ALA A 178 19.86 -13.65 0.72
CA ALA A 178 19.02 -12.60 0.16
C ALA A 178 19.40 -12.29 -1.30
N PRO A 179 18.46 -12.35 -2.28
CA PRO A 179 18.77 -12.05 -3.68
C PRO A 179 19.19 -10.58 -3.82
N ALA A 180 20.36 -10.37 -4.40
CA ALA A 180 20.92 -9.04 -4.65
C ALA A 180 20.20 -8.36 -5.82
N PRO A 181 19.71 -7.11 -5.66
CA PRO A 181 19.39 -6.28 -6.81
C PRO A 181 20.68 -5.67 -7.39
N ALA A 182 20.79 -5.68 -8.71
CA ALA A 182 21.93 -5.17 -9.46
C ALA A 182 22.09 -3.65 -9.29
N GLY A 183 23.07 -3.22 -8.50
CA GLY A 183 23.53 -1.85 -8.34
C GLY A 183 24.87 -1.85 -7.63
N ARG A 184 25.90 -1.16 -8.17
CA ARG A 184 27.24 -1.07 -7.59
C ARG A 184 27.20 -0.38 -6.23
N PHE A 185 27.05 -1.16 -5.17
CA PHE A 185 27.40 -0.76 -3.81
C PHE A 185 28.82 -1.28 -3.50
N PRO A 186 29.56 -0.63 -2.57
CA PRO A 186 30.77 -1.24 -2.02
C PRO A 186 30.38 -2.64 -1.52
N SER A 187 31.15 -3.65 -1.87
CA SER A 187 30.86 -5.03 -1.46
C SER A 187 30.72 -5.08 0.06
N GLU A 188 29.75 -5.84 0.57
CA GLU A 188 29.54 -6.03 2.01
C GLU A 188 30.83 -6.36 2.75
N GLN A 189 31.75 -7.06 2.08
CA GLN A 189 33.12 -7.33 2.57
C GLN A 189 33.99 -6.09 2.67
N ALA A 190 33.82 -5.07 1.81
CA ALA A 190 34.56 -3.80 1.91
C ALA A 190 34.04 -2.95 3.08
N ILE A 191 32.72 -2.96 3.32
CA ILE A 191 32.08 -2.26 4.46
C ILE A 191 32.46 -2.97 5.77
N ALA A 192 32.38 -4.29 5.81
CA ALA A 192 32.80 -5.09 6.97
C ALA A 192 34.30 -4.95 7.26
N ARG A 193 35.17 -4.90 6.24
CA ARG A 193 36.60 -4.65 6.43
C ARG A 193 36.94 -3.24 6.90
N ALA A 194 36.19 -2.23 6.43
CA ALA A 194 36.32 -0.85 6.92
C ALA A 194 35.91 -0.72 8.39
N ALA A 195 34.91 -1.47 8.82
CA ALA A 195 34.47 -1.54 10.22
C ALA A 195 35.39 -2.41 11.11
N MET A 196 36.13 -3.37 10.55
CA MET A 196 37.05 -4.28 11.26
C MET A 196 38.51 -3.79 11.36
N GLY A 197 38.82 -2.61 10.82
CA GLY A 197 40.13 -1.97 11.06
C GLY A 197 40.39 -1.79 12.55
N LYS A 198 41.61 -2.06 13.05
CA LYS A 198 42.07 -2.23 14.46
C LYS A 198 41.62 -1.20 15.51
N SER A 199 40.64 -0.36 15.29
CA SER A 199 39.99 0.60 16.21
C SER A 199 38.59 1.05 15.73
N GLY A 200 37.88 0.25 14.91
CA GLY A 200 36.55 0.58 14.47
C GLY A 200 35.57 0.58 15.65
N SER A 201 35.35 1.74 16.27
CA SER A 201 34.31 1.91 17.27
C SER A 201 32.95 1.62 16.65
N ILE A 202 32.02 1.14 17.46
CA ILE A 202 30.61 0.98 17.06
C ILE A 202 30.08 2.24 16.40
N GLN A 203 30.55 3.40 16.83
CA GLN A 203 30.24 4.70 16.24
C GLN A 203 30.62 4.80 14.76
N ALA A 204 31.79 4.24 14.36
CA ALA A 204 32.19 4.24 12.95
C ALA A 204 31.30 3.33 12.10
N ALA A 205 30.94 2.14 12.62
CA ALA A 205 30.02 1.24 11.93
C ALA A 205 28.61 1.83 11.78
N VAL A 206 28.08 2.46 12.82
CA VAL A 206 26.79 3.15 12.82
C VAL A 206 26.83 4.39 11.91
N GLY A 207 27.95 5.15 11.92
CA GLY A 207 28.14 6.34 11.10
C GLY A 207 27.98 6.10 9.60
N ILE A 208 28.47 4.96 9.09
CA ILE A 208 28.30 4.58 7.68
C ILE A 208 26.80 4.52 7.33
N TRP A 209 26.01 3.87 8.18
CA TRP A 209 24.57 3.71 7.95
C TRP A 209 23.77 4.99 8.17
N ASN A 210 24.27 5.91 9.01
CA ASN A 210 23.66 7.23 9.17
C ASN A 210 23.62 7.99 7.84
N HIS A 211 24.70 7.98 7.05
CA HIS A 211 24.74 8.63 5.74
C HIS A 211 23.73 8.04 4.75
N GLU A 212 23.62 6.70 4.72
CA GLU A 212 22.62 6.05 3.85
C GLU A 212 21.17 6.34 4.31
N LEU A 213 20.92 6.36 5.63
CA LEU A 213 19.62 6.74 6.17
C LEU A 213 19.26 8.17 5.83
N VAL A 214 20.19 9.12 6.00
CA VAL A 214 19.97 10.53 5.68
C VAL A 214 19.71 10.72 4.19
N LYS A 215 20.51 10.09 3.34
CA LYS A 215 20.40 10.18 1.88
C LYS A 215 19.01 9.81 1.37
N TYR A 216 18.44 8.71 1.84
CA TYR A 216 17.14 8.25 1.40
C TYR A 216 16.01 8.78 2.29
N GLY A 217 16.23 8.88 3.59
CA GLY A 217 15.22 9.30 4.55
C GLY A 217 14.81 10.75 4.40
N SER A 218 15.75 11.67 4.17
CA SER A 218 15.44 13.09 3.94
C SER A 218 14.55 13.30 2.70
N GLU A 219 14.79 12.51 1.64
CA GLU A 219 13.94 12.58 0.44
C GLU A 219 12.55 11.96 0.70
N ILE A 220 12.47 10.85 1.47
CA ILE A 220 11.20 10.25 1.89
C ILE A 220 10.36 11.25 2.70
N LEU A 221 10.93 11.91 3.70
CA LEU A 221 10.27 12.95 4.51
C LEU A 221 9.71 14.07 3.62
N SER A 222 10.55 14.61 2.74
CA SER A 222 10.18 15.68 1.82
C SER A 222 9.05 15.28 0.85
N LEU A 223 9.04 14.02 0.39
CA LEU A 223 8.01 13.49 -0.51
C LEU A 223 6.69 13.24 0.25
N ARG A 224 6.74 12.74 1.48
CA ARG A 224 5.56 12.58 2.32
C ARG A 224 4.88 13.91 2.63
N ARG A 225 5.64 14.96 2.98
CA ARG A 225 5.11 16.33 3.18
C ARG A 225 4.39 16.84 1.92
N ARG A 226 5.02 16.70 0.75
CA ARG A 226 4.42 17.09 -0.54
C ARG A 226 3.19 16.27 -0.90
N MET A 227 3.18 14.98 -0.58
CA MET A 227 2.01 14.13 -0.79
C MET A 227 0.86 14.55 0.12
N LEU A 228 1.14 14.80 1.40
CA LEU A 228 0.13 15.24 2.34
C LEU A 228 -0.52 16.55 1.94
N SER A 229 0.26 17.53 1.46
CA SER A 229 -0.29 18.81 0.98
C SER A 229 -1.29 18.66 -0.18
N LYS A 230 -1.20 17.58 -0.95
CA LYS A 230 -2.14 17.25 -2.03
C LYS A 230 -3.30 16.37 -1.53
N LEU A 231 -3.03 15.45 -0.62
CA LEU A 231 -4.02 14.51 -0.10
C LEU A 231 -5.02 15.16 0.84
N ALA A 232 -4.55 16.01 1.76
CA ALA A 232 -5.36 16.60 2.82
C ALA A 232 -6.58 17.40 2.27
N PRO A 233 -6.46 18.30 1.30
CA PRO A 233 -7.61 19.02 0.76
C PRO A 233 -8.63 18.09 0.10
N LEU A 234 -8.20 17.04 -0.59
CA LEU A 234 -9.10 16.08 -1.22
C LEU A 234 -9.80 15.18 -0.19
N ALA A 235 -9.09 14.78 0.86
CA ALA A 235 -9.68 14.01 1.96
C ALA A 235 -10.73 14.84 2.73
N ARG A 236 -10.42 16.11 2.97
CA ARG A 236 -11.35 17.07 3.61
C ARG A 236 -12.62 17.26 2.76
N GLU A 237 -12.47 17.44 1.46
CA GLU A 237 -13.62 17.57 0.55
C GLU A 237 -14.45 16.28 0.51
N ALA A 238 -13.80 15.12 0.38
CA ALA A 238 -14.49 13.83 0.37
C ALA A 238 -15.26 13.61 1.69
N TYR A 239 -14.65 13.92 2.84
CA TYR A 239 -15.31 13.76 4.14
C TYR A 239 -16.54 14.65 4.31
N ARG A 240 -16.49 15.91 3.88
CA ARG A 240 -17.66 16.85 3.92
C ARG A 240 -18.87 16.32 3.15
N ASN A 241 -18.64 15.57 2.08
CA ASN A 241 -19.71 14.95 1.30
C ASN A 241 -20.32 13.72 2.00
N LEU A 242 -19.57 13.09 2.91
CA LEU A 242 -19.96 11.85 3.59
C LEU A 242 -20.57 12.12 4.98
N ALA A 243 -19.99 13.04 5.75
CA ALA A 243 -20.33 13.21 7.16
C ALA A 243 -20.12 14.67 7.61
N PRO A 244 -20.79 15.10 8.71
CA PRO A 244 -20.51 16.38 9.33
C PRO A 244 -19.15 16.37 10.05
N GLY A 245 -18.56 17.56 10.23
CA GLY A 245 -17.26 17.75 10.90
C GLY A 245 -16.16 18.14 9.92
N GLU A 246 -15.02 18.52 10.48
CA GLU A 246 -13.84 18.92 9.71
C GLU A 246 -12.77 17.86 9.86
N LEU A 247 -12.37 17.28 8.71
CA LEU A 247 -11.24 16.36 8.65
C LEU A 247 -9.97 17.13 8.36
N ASP A 248 -8.92 16.85 9.12
CA ASP A 248 -7.57 17.33 8.84
C ASP A 248 -6.53 16.22 8.97
N LEU A 249 -5.39 16.43 8.30
CA LEU A 249 -4.29 15.47 8.25
C LEU A 249 -2.99 16.20 8.53
N GLU A 250 -2.21 15.69 9.48
CA GLU A 250 -0.92 16.23 9.87
C GLU A 250 0.15 15.15 9.90
N LEU A 251 1.42 15.49 9.60
CA LEU A 251 2.54 14.60 9.83
C LEU A 251 3.14 14.88 11.21
N SER A 252 3.22 13.83 12.03
CA SER A 252 4.04 13.83 13.23
C SER A 252 5.40 13.25 12.87
N GLU A 253 6.37 14.11 12.69
CA GLU A 253 7.72 13.75 12.25
C GLU A 253 8.69 13.76 13.44
N THR A 254 9.63 12.82 13.43
CA THR A 254 10.64 12.69 14.48
C THR A 254 11.92 13.47 14.16
N THR A 255 12.05 13.95 12.93
CA THR A 255 13.19 14.75 12.46
C THR A 255 12.82 15.53 11.20
N ASP A 256 13.57 16.58 10.92
CA ASP A 256 13.54 17.29 9.66
C ASP A 256 14.59 16.78 8.66
N PRO A 257 14.33 16.86 7.34
CA PRO A 257 15.30 16.46 6.33
C PRO A 257 16.70 17.08 6.51
N GLU A 258 16.77 18.34 6.96
CA GLU A 258 18.02 19.08 7.13
C GLU A 258 18.76 18.75 8.43
N ARG A 259 18.03 18.30 9.45
CA ARG A 259 18.57 17.94 10.76
C ARG A 259 18.80 16.45 10.95
N PHE A 260 18.40 15.62 10.01
CA PHE A 260 18.31 14.17 10.20
C PHE A 260 19.65 13.54 10.62
N LEU A 261 20.77 13.98 10.04
CA LEU A 261 22.09 13.48 10.47
C LEU A 261 22.37 13.83 11.94
N GLN A 262 22.16 15.09 12.31
CA GLN A 262 22.40 15.57 13.67
C GLN A 262 21.51 14.83 14.68
N ASP A 263 20.23 14.68 14.36
CA ASP A 263 19.29 13.97 15.24
C ASP A 263 19.65 12.48 15.40
N LEU A 264 20.19 11.81 14.37
CA LEU A 264 20.73 10.44 14.48
C LEU A 264 21.97 10.36 15.39
N GLU A 265 22.81 11.39 15.38
CA GLU A 265 24.01 11.47 16.22
C GLU A 265 23.63 11.80 17.68
N ASP A 266 22.74 12.74 17.90
CA ASP A 266 22.25 13.16 19.21
C ASP A 266 21.54 12.01 19.95
N HIS A 267 20.75 11.18 19.22
CA HIS A 267 20.05 10.03 19.79
C HIS A 267 20.88 8.74 19.89
N LEU A 268 22.15 8.77 19.50
CA LEU A 268 22.98 7.55 19.42
C LEU A 268 23.04 6.79 20.75
N GLN A 269 23.14 7.47 21.87
CA GLN A 269 23.23 6.83 23.21
C GLN A 269 21.92 6.11 23.57
N GLU A 270 20.78 6.69 23.25
CA GLU A 270 19.48 6.06 23.46
C GLU A 270 19.28 4.88 22.52
N ASP A 271 19.69 5.03 21.26
CA ASP A 271 19.62 3.98 20.25
C ASP A 271 20.49 2.76 20.64
N LEU A 272 21.66 3.01 21.22
CA LEU A 272 22.53 1.97 21.76
C LEU A 272 21.87 1.23 22.94
N GLN A 273 21.17 1.93 23.80
CA GLN A 273 20.44 1.31 24.92
C GLN A 273 19.22 0.50 24.45
N ARG A 274 18.51 0.98 23.44
CA ARG A 274 17.31 0.32 22.89
C ARG A 274 17.63 -0.76 21.87
N GLY A 275 18.82 -0.73 21.25
CA GLY A 275 19.18 -1.60 20.14
C GLY A 275 18.40 -1.31 18.85
N ALA A 276 17.86 -0.09 18.71
CA ALA A 276 17.02 0.33 17.61
C ALA A 276 17.08 1.83 17.36
N THR A 277 16.99 2.23 16.10
CA THR A 277 16.94 3.64 15.66
C THR A 277 15.65 4.31 16.12
N GLY A 278 15.77 5.44 16.81
CA GLY A 278 14.65 6.19 17.39
C GLY A 278 14.09 7.30 16.53
N VAL A 279 14.82 7.79 15.53
CA VAL A 279 14.44 8.94 14.69
C VAL A 279 14.46 8.61 13.21
N GLY A 280 13.59 9.24 12.42
CA GLY A 280 13.51 9.09 10.97
C GLY A 280 12.13 8.62 10.48
N PRO A 281 11.92 8.56 9.14
CA PRO A 281 10.61 8.32 8.53
C PRO A 281 9.92 7.00 8.94
N HIS A 282 10.65 6.03 9.47
CA HIS A 282 10.08 4.79 10.01
C HIS A 282 9.42 4.97 11.40
N ARG A 283 9.59 6.13 12.03
CA ARG A 283 9.00 6.50 13.34
C ARG A 283 7.89 7.54 13.23
N ASP A 284 7.77 8.16 12.07
CA ASP A 284 6.73 9.17 11.84
C ASP A 284 5.33 8.58 11.89
N ASP A 285 4.34 9.46 11.99
CA ASP A 285 2.94 9.10 11.91
C ASP A 285 2.14 10.11 11.08
N LEU A 286 1.05 9.64 10.47
CA LEU A 286 0.02 10.47 9.88
C LEU A 286 -1.10 10.64 10.90
N ILE A 287 -1.14 11.79 11.55
CA ILE A 287 -2.19 12.13 12.51
C ILE A 287 -3.44 12.54 11.75
N ILE A 288 -4.54 11.89 12.05
CA ILE A 288 -5.86 12.16 11.47
C ILE A 288 -6.67 12.90 12.54
N LEU A 289 -7.10 14.12 12.23
CA LEU A 289 -7.86 14.96 13.13
C LEU A 289 -9.30 15.09 12.62
N LEU A 290 -10.27 14.86 13.51
CA LEU A 290 -11.67 15.14 13.27
C LEU A 290 -12.12 16.26 14.23
N SER A 291 -12.47 17.40 13.67
CA SER A 291 -12.84 18.60 14.42
C SER A 291 -11.81 18.94 15.51
N GLY A 292 -10.52 18.89 15.16
CA GLY A 292 -9.38 19.18 16.02
C GLY A 292 -9.03 18.11 17.05
N ARG A 293 -9.66 16.93 17.00
CA ARG A 293 -9.37 15.80 17.90
C ARG A 293 -8.79 14.61 17.13
N GLU A 294 -7.83 13.93 17.71
CA GLU A 294 -7.22 12.74 17.12
C GLU A 294 -8.25 11.62 16.91
N ALA A 295 -8.49 11.27 15.65
CA ALA A 295 -9.53 10.31 15.28
C ALA A 295 -9.26 8.90 15.84
N ALA A 296 -8.01 8.46 15.89
CA ALA A 296 -7.63 7.15 16.44
C ALA A 296 -8.12 6.94 17.88
N ARG A 297 -8.29 8.03 18.65
CA ARG A 297 -8.67 7.98 20.09
C ARG A 297 -10.12 8.34 20.34
N PHE A 298 -10.72 9.19 19.51
CA PHE A 298 -11.99 9.85 19.83
C PHE A 298 -13.09 9.62 18.80
N ALA A 299 -12.76 9.19 17.58
CA ALA A 299 -13.77 8.94 16.56
C ALA A 299 -14.60 7.69 16.90
N SER A 300 -15.92 7.80 16.76
CA SER A 300 -16.82 6.67 16.78
C SER A 300 -16.54 5.73 15.59
N GLN A 301 -17.06 4.52 15.64
CA GLN A 301 -16.90 3.53 14.56
C GLN A 301 -17.42 4.05 13.21
N GLY A 302 -18.59 4.74 13.22
CA GLY A 302 -19.17 5.35 12.03
C GLY A 302 -18.34 6.51 11.47
N GLU A 303 -17.75 7.35 12.34
CA GLU A 303 -16.83 8.42 11.93
C GLU A 303 -15.53 7.83 11.36
N SER A 304 -14.94 6.83 12.00
CA SER A 304 -13.73 6.16 11.53
C SER A 304 -13.93 5.56 10.13
N ARG A 305 -15.09 4.95 9.85
CA ARG A 305 -15.44 4.47 8.51
C ARG A 305 -15.55 5.60 7.50
N SER A 306 -16.18 6.71 7.87
CA SER A 306 -16.29 7.88 6.99
C SER A 306 -14.92 8.48 6.67
N ILE A 307 -14.02 8.51 7.65
CA ILE A 307 -12.63 8.96 7.47
C ILE A 307 -11.87 8.02 6.53
N ALA A 308 -11.92 6.71 6.78
CA ALA A 308 -11.28 5.71 5.94
C ALA A 308 -11.76 5.80 4.48
N LEU A 309 -13.08 5.92 4.30
CA LEU A 309 -13.70 6.13 2.99
C LEU A 309 -13.22 7.43 2.33
N ALA A 310 -13.18 8.54 3.06
CA ALA A 310 -12.69 9.82 2.55
C ALA A 310 -11.23 9.76 2.11
N LEU A 311 -10.36 9.08 2.87
CA LEU A 311 -8.95 8.87 2.51
C LEU A 311 -8.81 8.06 1.22
N ARG A 312 -9.60 6.99 1.04
CA ARG A 312 -9.58 6.18 -0.19
C ARG A 312 -10.14 6.93 -1.39
N LEU A 313 -11.21 7.69 -1.23
CA LEU A 313 -11.73 8.56 -2.29
C LEU A 313 -10.74 9.66 -2.67
N ALA A 314 -10.04 10.24 -1.70
CA ALA A 314 -8.95 11.18 -1.95
C ALA A 314 -7.78 10.53 -2.71
N GLN A 315 -7.37 9.32 -2.32
CA GLN A 315 -6.40 8.51 -3.06
C GLN A 315 -6.84 8.29 -4.50
N HIS A 316 -8.09 7.87 -4.72
CA HIS A 316 -8.66 7.65 -6.05
C HIS A 316 -8.60 8.92 -6.90
N ARG A 317 -9.00 10.07 -6.35
CA ARG A 317 -8.92 11.37 -7.05
C ARG A 317 -7.50 11.81 -7.37
N LEU A 318 -6.56 11.60 -6.44
CA LEU A 318 -5.15 11.90 -6.69
C LEU A 318 -4.57 11.08 -7.84
N LEU A 319 -4.87 9.78 -7.86
CA LEU A 319 -4.43 8.91 -8.96
C LEU A 319 -5.08 9.34 -10.28
N TRP A 320 -6.37 9.68 -10.28
CA TRP A 320 -7.04 10.21 -11.46
C TRP A 320 -6.38 11.49 -12.00
N GLN A 321 -6.08 12.44 -11.11
CA GLN A 321 -5.38 13.67 -11.49
C GLN A 321 -3.98 13.42 -12.05
N HIS A 322 -3.29 12.41 -11.54
CA HIS A 322 -1.93 12.08 -11.97
C HIS A 322 -1.89 11.38 -13.34
N TYR A 323 -2.79 10.43 -13.57
CA TYR A 323 -2.83 9.65 -14.80
C TYR A 323 -3.72 10.28 -15.88
N GLU A 324 -4.46 11.33 -15.55
CA GLU A 324 -5.50 11.94 -16.40
C GLU A 324 -6.59 10.93 -16.82
N GLU A 325 -6.61 9.79 -16.16
CA GLU A 325 -7.53 8.69 -16.38
C GLU A 325 -7.95 8.08 -15.05
N ALA A 326 -9.27 7.86 -14.85
CA ALA A 326 -9.78 7.36 -13.59
C ALA A 326 -9.35 5.91 -13.34
N PRO A 327 -8.78 5.58 -12.15
CA PRO A 327 -8.66 4.19 -11.70
C PRO A 327 -10.02 3.51 -11.61
N ILE A 328 -10.05 2.19 -11.64
CA ILE A 328 -11.28 1.44 -11.34
C ILE A 328 -11.55 1.55 -9.84
N LEU A 329 -12.76 1.97 -9.48
CA LEU A 329 -13.19 2.01 -8.08
C LEU A 329 -13.78 0.65 -7.70
N LEU A 330 -13.20 0.02 -6.68
CA LEU A 330 -13.67 -1.23 -6.11
C LEU A 330 -14.18 -0.96 -4.71
N ILE A 331 -15.39 -1.41 -4.38
CA ILE A 331 -16.00 -1.17 -3.06
C ILE A 331 -16.51 -2.48 -2.51
N ASP A 332 -15.91 -2.94 -1.44
CA ASP A 332 -16.39 -4.11 -0.71
C ASP A 332 -17.37 -3.69 0.38
N GLU A 333 -18.38 -4.53 0.61
CA GLU A 333 -19.45 -4.29 1.60
C GLU A 333 -20.10 -2.90 1.47
N TRP A 334 -20.36 -2.44 0.22
CA TRP A 334 -20.83 -1.09 -0.10
C TRP A 334 -22.06 -0.63 0.68
N ASN A 335 -22.91 -1.55 1.09
CA ASN A 335 -24.16 -1.30 1.82
C ASN A 335 -24.10 -1.67 3.31
N SER A 336 -22.95 -2.14 3.79
CA SER A 336 -22.76 -2.54 5.19
C SER A 336 -22.41 -1.33 6.05
N GLU A 337 -23.13 -1.15 7.15
CA GLU A 337 -22.83 -0.19 8.23
C GLU A 337 -22.70 1.30 7.81
N LEU A 338 -23.13 1.66 6.60
CA LEU A 338 -23.27 3.02 6.15
C LEU A 338 -24.72 3.48 6.28
N ASP A 339 -24.94 4.68 6.80
CA ASP A 339 -26.26 5.31 6.75
C ASP A 339 -26.67 5.65 5.31
N THR A 340 -27.93 6.02 5.12
CA THR A 340 -28.50 6.32 3.80
C THR A 340 -27.72 7.44 3.08
N ARG A 341 -27.38 8.51 3.79
CA ARG A 341 -26.66 9.65 3.21
C ARG A 341 -25.30 9.25 2.65
N ARG A 342 -24.53 8.48 3.44
CA ARG A 342 -23.19 8.02 3.03
C ARG A 342 -23.26 7.06 1.85
N ARG A 343 -24.25 6.15 1.86
CA ARG A 343 -24.50 5.24 0.73
C ARG A 343 -24.84 5.97 -0.54
N GLU A 344 -25.73 6.96 -0.47
CA GLU A 344 -26.12 7.79 -1.62
C GLU A 344 -24.92 8.57 -2.18
N ALA A 345 -24.11 9.20 -1.32
CA ALA A 345 -22.93 9.94 -1.73
C ALA A 345 -21.90 9.03 -2.41
N LEU A 346 -21.65 7.85 -1.83
CA LEU A 346 -20.74 6.85 -2.39
C LEU A 346 -21.21 6.31 -3.74
N LEU A 347 -22.51 6.00 -3.83
CA LEU A 347 -23.14 5.52 -5.05
C LEU A 347 -23.12 6.58 -6.17
N ALA A 348 -23.43 7.84 -5.84
CA ALA A 348 -23.36 8.94 -6.78
C ALA A 348 -21.92 9.12 -7.33
N TYR A 349 -20.93 9.04 -6.47
CA TYR A 349 -19.53 9.07 -6.90
C TYR A 349 -19.19 7.88 -7.81
N ALA A 350 -19.55 6.66 -7.41
CA ALA A 350 -19.29 5.45 -8.21
C ALA A 350 -19.96 5.51 -9.60
N GLN A 351 -21.19 6.04 -9.69
CA GLN A 351 -21.91 6.21 -10.96
C GLN A 351 -21.28 7.28 -11.87
N SER A 352 -20.58 8.25 -11.33
CA SER A 352 -19.88 9.28 -12.12
C SER A 352 -18.61 8.78 -12.81
N LEU A 353 -18.15 7.57 -12.48
CA LEU A 353 -16.90 7.00 -12.97
C LEU A 353 -17.10 6.17 -14.24
N PRO A 354 -16.08 6.06 -15.11
CA PRO A 354 -16.10 5.18 -16.28
C PRO A 354 -16.36 3.72 -15.90
N GLN A 355 -15.86 3.28 -14.75
CA GLN A 355 -16.14 1.96 -14.19
C GLN A 355 -15.97 1.94 -12.66
N ALA A 356 -16.97 1.36 -11.98
CA ALA A 356 -16.92 1.02 -10.58
C ALA A 356 -17.51 -0.38 -10.34
N ILE A 357 -16.94 -1.15 -9.43
CA ILE A 357 -17.40 -2.49 -9.09
C ILE A 357 -17.69 -2.54 -7.58
N LEU A 358 -18.92 -2.77 -7.23
CA LEU A 358 -19.39 -2.90 -5.86
C LEU A 358 -19.54 -4.37 -5.49
N ALA A 359 -19.29 -4.72 -4.24
CA ALA A 359 -19.66 -6.02 -3.67
C ALA A 359 -20.52 -5.82 -2.43
N GLY A 360 -21.60 -6.61 -2.29
CA GLY A 360 -22.50 -6.50 -1.16
C GLY A 360 -23.52 -7.63 -1.07
N LEU A 361 -24.45 -7.52 -0.13
CA LEU A 361 -25.55 -8.45 0.03
C LEU A 361 -26.71 -8.12 -0.91
N GLU A 362 -26.84 -6.85 -1.30
CA GLU A 362 -27.96 -6.31 -2.06
C GLU A 362 -27.45 -5.47 -3.24
N THR A 363 -28.29 -5.27 -4.23
CA THR A 363 -28.04 -4.38 -5.36
C THR A 363 -28.52 -2.95 -5.04
N PRO A 364 -27.81 -1.91 -5.54
CA PRO A 364 -28.31 -0.54 -5.46
C PRO A 364 -29.49 -0.24 -6.41
N GLY A 365 -29.97 -1.22 -7.16
CA GLY A 365 -31.05 -1.05 -8.12
C GLY A 365 -30.63 -0.41 -9.45
N VAL A 366 -29.35 -0.14 -9.64
CA VAL A 366 -28.77 0.47 -10.85
C VAL A 366 -27.48 -0.26 -11.26
N GLY A 367 -27.17 -0.21 -12.56
CA GLY A 367 -26.00 -0.87 -13.13
C GLY A 367 -26.20 -2.37 -13.40
N ALA A 368 -25.11 -3.03 -13.83
CA ALA A 368 -25.09 -4.47 -14.06
C ALA A 368 -25.01 -5.24 -12.74
N VAL A 369 -25.64 -6.41 -12.68
CA VAL A 369 -25.64 -7.25 -11.47
C VAL A 369 -25.03 -8.61 -11.82
N VAL A 370 -24.07 -9.04 -11.02
CA VAL A 370 -23.44 -10.37 -11.10
C VAL A 370 -23.68 -11.08 -9.77
N ARG A 371 -24.27 -12.26 -9.82
CA ARG A 371 -24.49 -13.07 -8.61
C ARG A 371 -23.33 -14.02 -8.40
N ILE A 372 -22.85 -14.13 -7.16
CA ILE A 372 -21.78 -15.06 -6.78
C ILE A 372 -22.25 -16.00 -5.68
N GLU A 373 -21.99 -17.30 -5.88
CA GLU A 373 -22.27 -18.35 -4.91
C GLU A 373 -21.14 -19.39 -4.94
N ALA A 374 -20.54 -19.69 -3.80
CA ALA A 374 -19.42 -20.63 -3.64
C ALA A 374 -18.25 -20.39 -4.63
N GLY A 375 -17.92 -19.13 -4.90
CA GLY A 375 -16.85 -18.76 -5.86
C GLY A 375 -17.22 -18.91 -7.33
N VAL A 376 -18.49 -19.24 -7.63
CA VAL A 376 -19.05 -19.30 -8.99
C VAL A 376 -19.94 -18.10 -9.22
N TRP A 377 -19.81 -17.43 -10.35
CA TRP A 377 -20.67 -16.32 -10.73
C TRP A 377 -21.36 -16.53 -12.07
N GLY A 378 -22.58 -15.96 -12.17
CA GLY A 378 -23.40 -15.92 -13.38
C GLY A 378 -23.99 -14.51 -13.56
N HIS A 379 -24.29 -14.18 -14.79
CA HIS A 379 -24.94 -12.94 -15.18
C HIS A 379 -26.46 -13.06 -15.10
#